data_95212d018c951aecb54475688828fbeb
#
_entry.id   95212d018c951aecb54475688828fbeb
#
_cell.length_a   1.000
_cell.length_b   1.000
_cell.length_c   1.000
_cell.angle_alpha   90.00
_cell.angle_beta   90.00
_cell.angle_gamma   90.00
#
_symmetry.space_group_name_H-M   'P 1'
#
loop_
_entity.id
_entity.type
_entity.pdbx_description
1 polymer ?
#
loop_
_entity_poly.entity_id
_entity_poly.type
_entity_poly.pdbx_seq_one_letter_code
_entity_poly.pdbx_strand_id
1 'polypeptide(L)'
;MASAVARLDKLKLINPPAWLPSNTMFEGWTGSVAYGASNDASDMDVVGFAMPPKDILFPHLAGEISGFGNQIQRFDQYQQHHVLDKSSGKEYDIVIYNIVKFFQLTMDNNPNMVDNLFLPRRCVLHSTEMYEHIRDNRKLFLHKGAYHKFRGYSLSQMSKINKGSNR
;
A
#
# COMPACT_ATOMS: atom_id res chain seq x y z
N MET A 1 6.40 6.69 -14.80
CA MET A 1 5.32 5.81 -15.34
C MET A 1 3.99 6.36 -14.87
N ALA A 2 2.88 5.99 -15.49
CA ALA A 2 1.57 6.51 -15.09
C ALA A 2 1.05 5.75 -13.86
N SER A 3 0.36 6.45 -12.94
CA SER A 3 -0.32 5.87 -11.78
C SER A 3 -1.29 4.76 -12.20
N ALA A 4 -1.19 3.59 -11.58
CA ALA A 4 -2.11 2.47 -11.81
C ALA A 4 -3.51 2.80 -11.29
N VAL A 5 -3.61 3.42 -10.11
CA VAL A 5 -4.89 3.87 -9.53
C VAL A 5 -5.59 4.86 -10.44
N ALA A 6 -4.89 5.90 -10.92
CA ALA A 6 -5.48 6.88 -11.83
C ALA A 6 -5.91 6.27 -13.17
N ARG A 7 -5.17 5.28 -13.69
CA ARG A 7 -5.53 4.56 -14.91
C ARG A 7 -6.79 3.71 -14.72
N LEU A 8 -6.83 2.91 -13.65
CA LEU A 8 -7.96 2.00 -13.38
C LEU A 8 -9.23 2.76 -13.01
N ASP A 9 -9.11 3.88 -12.29
CA ASP A 9 -10.24 4.79 -12.02
C ASP A 9 -10.80 5.40 -13.31
N LYS A 10 -9.93 5.90 -14.20
CA LYS A 10 -10.36 6.41 -15.52
C LYS A 10 -11.08 5.35 -16.36
N LEU A 11 -10.70 4.08 -16.24
CA LEU A 11 -11.36 2.95 -16.88
C LEU A 11 -12.63 2.50 -16.15
N LYS A 12 -12.97 3.11 -15.02
CA LYS A 12 -14.11 2.75 -14.15
C LYS A 12 -14.07 1.29 -13.67
N LEU A 13 -12.88 0.75 -13.50
CA LEU A 13 -12.65 -0.59 -12.97
C LEU A 13 -12.57 -0.61 -11.45
N ILE A 14 -12.28 0.54 -10.85
CA ILE A 14 -12.23 0.76 -9.39
C ILE A 14 -13.11 1.95 -9.03
N ASN A 15 -13.50 2.05 -7.75
CA ASN A 15 -14.31 3.15 -7.23
C ASN A 15 -13.67 3.73 -5.94
N PRO A 16 -12.53 4.40 -6.04
CA PRO A 16 -11.90 5.04 -4.91
C PRO A 16 -12.61 6.34 -4.51
N PRO A 17 -12.36 6.88 -3.31
CA PRO A 17 -12.72 8.25 -2.99
C PRO A 17 -12.21 9.21 -4.07
N ALA A 18 -13.01 10.20 -4.47
CA ALA A 18 -12.72 11.08 -5.60
C ALA A 18 -11.36 11.81 -5.52
N TRP A 19 -10.87 12.07 -4.31
CA TRP A 19 -9.57 12.70 -4.07
C TRP A 19 -8.38 11.74 -4.21
N LEU A 20 -8.60 10.42 -4.10
CA LEU A 20 -7.51 9.44 -3.98
C LEU A 20 -6.58 9.40 -5.21
N PRO A 21 -7.07 9.33 -6.46
CA PRO A 21 -6.20 9.22 -7.62
C PRO A 21 -5.25 10.41 -7.80
N SER A 22 -5.71 11.63 -7.47
CA SER A 22 -4.91 12.85 -7.56
C SER A 22 -3.96 13.06 -6.39
N ASN A 23 -4.25 12.45 -5.25
CA ASN A 23 -3.50 12.60 -4.00
C ASN A 23 -2.60 11.41 -3.69
N THR A 24 -2.51 10.44 -4.59
CA THR A 24 -1.59 9.31 -4.45
C THR A 24 -0.15 9.79 -4.64
N MET A 25 0.70 9.51 -3.66
CA MET A 25 2.08 9.98 -3.61
C MET A 25 3.08 8.93 -4.08
N PHE A 26 2.71 7.67 -3.95
CA PHE A 26 3.53 6.53 -4.32
C PHE A 26 2.66 5.34 -4.71
N GLU A 27 3.09 4.63 -5.73
CA GLU A 27 2.60 3.30 -6.09
C GLU A 27 3.77 2.42 -6.52
N GLY A 28 3.73 1.17 -6.13
CA GLY A 28 4.73 0.19 -6.54
C GLY A 28 4.15 -1.20 -6.72
N TRP A 29 4.77 -1.97 -7.61
CA TRP A 29 4.53 -3.40 -7.74
C TRP A 29 5.13 -4.14 -6.55
N THR A 30 4.34 -4.99 -5.92
CA THR A 30 4.78 -5.84 -4.81
C THR A 30 4.59 -7.32 -5.13
N GLY A 31 4.62 -8.17 -4.12
CA GLY A 31 4.39 -9.60 -4.30
C GLY A 31 5.36 -10.25 -5.28
N SER A 32 4.85 -11.17 -6.09
CA SER A 32 5.64 -11.98 -7.02
C SER A 32 6.44 -11.13 -8.03
N VAL A 33 5.90 -9.99 -8.45
CA VAL A 33 6.56 -9.07 -9.40
C VAL A 33 7.82 -8.46 -8.78
N ALA A 34 7.74 -8.01 -7.53
CA ALA A 34 8.88 -7.41 -6.84
C ALA A 34 10.01 -8.40 -6.60
N TYR A 35 9.68 -9.64 -6.29
CA TYR A 35 10.63 -10.72 -6.02
C TYR A 35 11.13 -11.43 -7.30
N GLY A 36 10.59 -11.08 -8.48
CA GLY A 36 10.98 -11.73 -9.73
C GLY A 36 10.48 -13.16 -9.88
N ALA A 37 9.45 -13.54 -9.14
CA ALA A 37 8.81 -14.85 -9.17
C ALA A 37 7.48 -14.86 -9.94
N SER A 38 7.12 -13.73 -10.57
CA SER A 38 5.88 -13.60 -11.34
C SER A 38 5.94 -14.37 -12.66
N ASN A 39 4.79 -14.87 -13.10
CA ASN A 39 4.55 -15.44 -14.41
C ASN A 39 3.37 -14.74 -15.10
N ASP A 40 2.99 -15.17 -16.30
CA ASP A 40 1.91 -14.54 -17.06
C ASP A 40 0.53 -14.62 -16.38
N ALA A 41 0.32 -15.61 -15.50
CA ALA A 41 -0.90 -15.80 -14.73
C ALA A 41 -0.87 -15.13 -13.34
N SER A 42 0.23 -14.44 -12.99
CA SER A 42 0.35 -13.80 -11.68
C SER A 42 -0.47 -12.53 -11.61
N ASP A 43 -1.13 -12.31 -10.48
CA ASP A 43 -1.83 -11.07 -10.15
C ASP A 43 -0.84 -9.91 -10.02
N MET A 44 -1.35 -8.72 -10.25
CA MET A 44 -0.58 -7.49 -10.21
C MET A 44 -0.86 -6.77 -8.87
N ASP A 45 -0.05 -7.05 -7.86
CA ASP A 45 -0.16 -6.42 -6.55
C ASP A 45 0.35 -4.98 -6.58
N VAL A 46 -0.52 -4.01 -6.34
CA VAL A 46 -0.18 -2.57 -6.24
C VAL A 46 -0.32 -2.12 -4.81
N VAL A 47 0.74 -1.63 -4.23
CA VAL A 47 0.73 -0.99 -2.92
C VAL A 47 1.24 0.45 -3.04
N GLY A 48 0.62 1.34 -2.28
CA GLY A 48 1.01 2.73 -2.26
C GLY A 48 0.51 3.48 -1.04
N PHE A 49 0.72 4.79 -1.04
CA PHE A 49 0.09 5.68 -0.08
C PHE A 49 -0.34 6.99 -0.72
N ALA A 50 -1.35 7.60 -0.11
CA ALA A 50 -1.91 8.87 -0.51
C ALA A 50 -1.93 9.85 0.66
N MET A 51 -1.93 11.15 0.32
CA MET A 51 -2.14 12.25 1.26
C MET A 51 -3.62 12.67 1.21
N PRO A 52 -4.45 12.30 2.20
CA PRO A 52 -5.85 12.75 2.21
C PRO A 52 -5.95 14.28 2.28
N PRO A 53 -7.07 14.87 1.85
CA PRO A 53 -7.39 16.26 2.12
C PRO A 53 -7.30 16.61 3.61
N LYS A 54 -7.07 17.88 3.93
CA LYS A 54 -6.79 18.33 5.30
C LYS A 54 -7.92 18.02 6.29
N ASP A 55 -9.16 18.13 5.86
CA ASP A 55 -10.36 17.83 6.65
C ASP A 55 -10.50 16.34 6.98
N ILE A 56 -10.03 15.46 6.09
CA ILE A 56 -9.98 14.01 6.33
C ILE A 56 -8.78 13.65 7.22
N LEU A 57 -7.63 14.28 6.98
CA LEU A 57 -6.41 14.02 7.73
C LEU A 57 -6.50 14.60 9.16
N PHE A 58 -7.15 15.75 9.30
CA PHE A 58 -7.33 16.49 10.54
C PHE A 58 -8.83 16.72 10.79
N PRO A 59 -9.57 15.75 11.35
CA PRO A 59 -11.03 15.82 11.47
C PRO A 59 -11.53 17.02 12.28
N HIS A 60 -10.72 17.56 13.19
CA HIS A 60 -11.06 18.78 13.93
C HIS A 60 -11.26 20.01 13.02
N LEU A 61 -10.67 20.03 11.82
CA LEU A 61 -10.92 21.08 10.83
C LEU A 61 -12.32 20.99 10.21
N ALA A 62 -12.94 19.81 10.27
CA ALA A 62 -14.35 19.57 9.90
C ALA A 62 -15.30 19.69 11.11
N GLY A 63 -14.81 20.17 12.27
CA GLY A 63 -15.60 20.36 13.48
C GLY A 63 -15.74 19.11 14.34
N GLU A 64 -15.04 18.02 14.04
CA GLU A 64 -15.05 16.81 14.87
C GLU A 64 -14.22 17.04 16.15
N ILE A 65 -14.82 16.71 17.30
CA ILE A 65 -14.12 16.71 18.59
C ILE A 65 -13.95 15.26 19.04
N SER A 66 -12.72 14.85 19.24
CA SER A 66 -12.40 13.49 19.64
C SER A 66 -13.09 13.12 20.97
N GLY A 67 -13.86 12.03 20.95
CA GLY A 67 -14.61 11.56 22.13
C GLY A 67 -15.96 12.23 22.35
N PHE A 68 -16.38 13.18 21.51
CA PHE A 68 -17.67 13.85 21.61
C PHE A 68 -18.49 13.72 20.33
N GLY A 69 -19.79 13.45 20.48
CA GLY A 69 -20.72 13.31 19.35
C GLY A 69 -20.44 12.10 18.47
N ASN A 70 -20.96 12.12 17.25
CA ASN A 70 -20.73 11.09 16.28
C ASN A 70 -19.31 11.20 15.71
N GLN A 71 -18.51 10.14 15.87
CA GLN A 71 -17.18 10.08 15.32
C GLN A 71 -17.24 9.59 13.86
N ILE A 72 -16.59 10.30 12.95
CA ILE A 72 -16.44 9.90 11.56
C ILE A 72 -15.33 8.86 11.47
N GLN A 73 -15.61 7.74 10.81
CA GLN A 73 -14.57 6.73 10.57
C GLN A 73 -13.45 7.33 9.75
N ARG A 74 -12.23 7.27 10.28
CA ARG A 74 -11.05 7.77 9.58
C ARG A 74 -10.74 6.91 8.36
N PHE A 75 -10.29 7.57 7.30
CA PHE A 75 -9.75 6.87 6.15
C PHE A 75 -8.37 6.29 6.49
N ASP A 76 -8.28 4.98 6.63
CA ASP A 76 -7.02 4.27 6.88
C ASP A 76 -6.38 3.80 5.57
N GLN A 77 -7.18 3.23 4.67
CA GLN A 77 -6.73 2.72 3.38
C GLN A 77 -7.89 2.55 2.41
N TYR A 78 -7.57 2.58 1.13
CA TYR A 78 -8.41 2.06 0.06
C TYR A 78 -7.87 0.70 -0.36
N GLN A 79 -8.76 -0.28 -0.46
CA GLN A 79 -8.39 -1.63 -0.85
C GLN A 79 -9.44 -2.20 -1.80
N GLN A 80 -8.98 -2.78 -2.91
CA GLN A 80 -9.83 -3.50 -3.85
C GLN A 80 -9.05 -4.66 -4.46
N HIS A 81 -9.64 -5.85 -4.40
CA HIS A 81 -9.05 -7.08 -4.91
C HIS A 81 -9.77 -7.54 -6.17
N HIS A 82 -9.12 -8.42 -6.91
CA HIS A 82 -9.67 -9.11 -8.08
C HIS A 82 -10.18 -8.14 -9.14
N VAL A 83 -9.48 -7.04 -9.38
CA VAL A 83 -9.82 -6.03 -10.38
C VAL A 83 -9.35 -6.52 -11.74
N LEU A 84 -10.25 -7.10 -12.53
CA LEU A 84 -9.93 -7.61 -13.86
C LEU A 84 -9.93 -6.48 -14.90
N ASP A 85 -8.77 -6.17 -15.44
CA ASP A 85 -8.62 -5.33 -16.62
C ASP A 85 -8.69 -6.18 -17.88
N LYS A 86 -9.88 -6.24 -18.47
CA LYS A 86 -10.13 -7.01 -19.71
C LYS A 86 -9.28 -6.55 -20.89
N SER A 87 -8.80 -5.31 -20.88
CA SER A 87 -7.98 -4.78 -21.99
C SER A 87 -6.56 -5.33 -21.98
N SER A 88 -6.01 -5.58 -20.80
CA SER A 88 -4.67 -6.16 -20.60
C SER A 88 -4.69 -7.65 -20.24
N GLY A 89 -5.85 -8.20 -19.88
CA GLY A 89 -6.00 -9.56 -19.36
C GLY A 89 -5.38 -9.77 -17.97
N LYS A 90 -5.03 -8.69 -17.28
CA LYS A 90 -4.39 -8.75 -15.95
C LYS A 90 -5.39 -8.49 -14.83
N GLU A 91 -5.20 -9.17 -13.72
CA GLU A 91 -5.93 -8.97 -12.47
C GLU A 91 -5.06 -8.13 -11.51
N TYR A 92 -5.70 -7.17 -10.83
CA TYR A 92 -5.01 -6.24 -9.94
C TYR A 92 -5.55 -6.37 -8.53
N ASP A 93 -4.64 -6.45 -7.56
CA ASP A 93 -4.90 -6.28 -6.15
C ASP A 93 -4.29 -4.95 -5.70
N ILE A 94 -5.13 -4.04 -5.19
CA ILE A 94 -4.73 -2.66 -4.91
C ILE A 94 -4.92 -2.36 -3.43
N VAL A 95 -3.89 -1.80 -2.81
CA VAL A 95 -3.96 -1.26 -1.45
C VAL A 95 -3.23 0.10 -1.39
N ILE A 96 -3.98 1.17 -1.16
CA ILE A 96 -3.43 2.52 -1.00
C ILE A 96 -3.71 2.99 0.43
N TYR A 97 -2.66 3.11 1.21
CA TYR A 97 -2.75 3.55 2.60
C TYR A 97 -2.88 5.07 2.73
N ASN A 98 -3.55 5.51 3.80
CA ASN A 98 -3.33 6.87 4.30
C ASN A 98 -1.86 7.02 4.70
N ILE A 99 -1.25 8.18 4.42
CA ILE A 99 0.15 8.45 4.77
C ILE A 99 0.45 8.22 6.26
N VAL A 100 -0.47 8.57 7.16
CA VAL A 100 -0.32 8.35 8.61
C VAL A 100 -0.25 6.85 8.91
N LYS A 101 -1.15 6.07 8.30
CA LYS A 101 -1.16 4.61 8.46
C LYS A 101 0.10 3.97 7.87
N PHE A 102 0.53 4.44 6.71
CA PHE A 102 1.78 4.00 6.08
C PHE A 102 2.97 4.22 7.02
N PHE A 103 3.10 5.42 7.60
CA PHE A 103 4.17 5.71 8.55
C PHE A 103 4.08 4.87 9.83
N GLN A 104 2.88 4.70 10.41
CA GLN A 104 2.68 3.85 11.59
C GLN A 104 3.19 2.43 11.35
N LEU A 105 2.77 1.81 10.24
CA LEU A 105 3.17 0.45 9.89
C LEU A 105 4.68 0.36 9.58
N THR A 106 5.24 1.37 8.94
CA THR A 106 6.66 1.44 8.61
C THR A 106 7.51 1.58 9.88
N MET A 107 7.12 2.47 10.78
CA MET A 107 7.79 2.68 12.08
C MET A 107 7.68 1.45 12.99
N ASP A 108 6.59 0.66 12.86
CA ASP A 108 6.44 -0.62 13.55
C ASP A 108 7.27 -1.74 12.89
N ASN A 109 8.02 -1.45 11.85
CA ASN A 109 8.77 -2.39 11.02
C ASN A 109 7.93 -3.58 10.53
N ASN A 110 6.67 -3.28 10.12
CA ASN A 110 5.85 -4.26 9.44
C ASN A 110 6.61 -4.77 8.20
N PRO A 111 6.83 -6.09 8.04
CA PRO A 111 7.65 -6.63 6.95
C PRO A 111 7.19 -6.17 5.56
N ASN A 112 5.90 -6.21 5.27
CA ASN A 112 5.36 -5.78 3.98
C ASN A 112 5.61 -4.29 3.71
N MET A 113 5.55 -3.43 4.75
CA MET A 113 5.82 -2.00 4.59
C MET A 113 7.31 -1.71 4.45
N VAL A 114 8.16 -2.44 5.16
CA VAL A 114 9.62 -2.34 4.97
C VAL A 114 9.99 -2.75 3.54
N ASP A 115 9.42 -3.83 3.02
CA ASP A 115 9.63 -4.26 1.63
C ASP A 115 9.22 -3.15 0.64
N ASN A 116 8.10 -2.45 0.89
CA ASN A 116 7.66 -1.32 0.06
C ASN A 116 8.63 -0.12 0.10
N LEU A 117 9.25 0.17 1.24
CA LEU A 117 10.28 1.21 1.33
C LEU A 117 11.54 0.88 0.52
N PHE A 118 11.87 -0.39 0.40
CA PHE A 118 13.09 -0.87 -0.25
C PHE A 118 12.84 -1.45 -1.65
N LEU A 119 11.66 -1.23 -2.22
CA LEU A 119 11.32 -1.68 -3.57
C LEU A 119 12.38 -1.29 -4.60
N PRO A 120 12.77 -2.20 -5.51
CA PRO A 120 13.62 -1.86 -6.64
C PRO A 120 13.00 -0.77 -7.50
N ARG A 121 13.81 0.12 -8.08
CA ARG A 121 13.32 1.21 -8.95
C ARG A 121 12.42 0.73 -10.10
N ARG A 122 12.71 -0.44 -10.66
CA ARG A 122 11.88 -1.05 -11.71
C ARG A 122 10.45 -1.35 -11.29
N CYS A 123 10.21 -1.50 -9.98
CA CYS A 123 8.89 -1.78 -9.42
C CYS A 123 8.12 -0.51 -9.01
N VAL A 124 8.74 0.67 -9.06
CA VAL A 124 8.06 1.93 -8.75
C VAL A 124 7.24 2.36 -9.95
N LEU A 125 5.92 2.42 -9.79
CA LEU A 125 4.96 2.82 -10.81
C LEU A 125 4.76 4.33 -10.85
N HIS A 126 4.56 4.90 -9.67
CA HIS A 126 4.33 6.32 -9.48
C HIS A 126 5.11 6.81 -8.26
N SER A 127 5.74 7.97 -8.38
CA SER A 127 6.44 8.62 -7.28
C SER A 127 6.33 10.14 -7.37
N THR A 128 6.30 10.77 -6.20
CA THR A 128 6.39 12.22 -6.03
C THR A 128 7.67 12.57 -5.30
N GLU A 129 8.06 13.85 -5.27
CA GLU A 129 9.20 14.33 -4.49
C GLU A 129 9.12 13.93 -3.02
N MET A 130 7.90 13.92 -2.46
CA MET A 130 7.67 13.46 -1.08
C MET A 130 8.09 12.00 -0.90
N TYR A 131 7.67 11.12 -1.81
CA TYR A 131 8.08 9.72 -1.75
C TYR A 131 9.59 9.56 -1.95
N GLU A 132 10.19 10.29 -2.88
CA GLU A 132 11.63 10.22 -3.09
C GLU A 132 12.41 10.64 -1.84
N HIS A 133 11.95 11.68 -1.14
CA HIS A 133 12.53 12.09 0.13
C HIS A 133 12.41 11.01 1.22
N ILE A 134 11.25 10.37 1.32
CA ILE A 134 11.04 9.23 2.25
C ILE A 134 11.98 8.07 1.87
N ARG A 135 12.08 7.76 0.59
CA ARG A 135 12.90 6.68 0.08
C ARG A 135 14.39 6.90 0.35
N ASP A 136 14.89 8.11 0.18
CA ASP A 136 16.29 8.46 0.42
C ASP A 136 16.63 8.32 1.91
N ASN A 137 15.67 8.60 2.79
CA ASN A 137 15.80 8.50 4.23
C ASN A 137 15.25 7.19 4.83
N ARG A 138 14.91 6.19 3.99
CA ARG A 138 14.21 4.96 4.42
C ARG A 138 14.91 4.16 5.53
N LYS A 139 16.24 4.28 5.65
CA LYS A 139 17.01 3.60 6.69
C LYS A 139 16.66 4.10 8.10
N LEU A 140 16.16 5.34 8.24
CA LEU A 140 15.75 5.91 9.51
C LEU A 140 14.56 5.17 10.15
N PHE A 141 13.76 4.46 9.34
CA PHE A 141 12.62 3.68 9.84
C PHE A 141 13.04 2.34 10.45
N LEU A 142 14.26 1.85 10.16
CA LEU A 142 14.71 0.55 10.64
C LEU A 142 15.23 0.63 12.07
N HIS A 143 14.74 -0.28 12.92
CA HIS A 143 15.23 -0.43 14.30
C HIS A 143 15.35 -1.92 14.67
N LYS A 144 15.89 -2.22 15.85
CA LYS A 144 16.14 -3.60 16.30
C LYS A 144 14.89 -4.48 16.32
N GLY A 145 13.69 -3.89 16.45
CA GLY A 145 12.41 -4.60 16.40
C GLY A 145 12.15 -5.30 15.05
N ALA A 146 12.78 -4.83 13.95
CA ALA A 146 12.67 -5.47 12.64
C ALA A 146 13.00 -6.97 12.70
N TYR A 147 14.05 -7.36 13.43
CA TYR A 147 14.43 -8.76 13.59
C TYR A 147 13.26 -9.64 14.09
N HIS A 148 12.58 -9.20 15.13
CA HIS A 148 11.47 -9.95 15.71
C HIS A 148 10.25 -10.00 14.79
N LYS A 149 9.96 -8.89 14.10
CA LYS A 149 8.85 -8.80 13.13
C LYS A 149 9.08 -9.72 11.93
N PHE A 150 10.27 -9.68 11.33
CA PHE A 150 10.60 -10.54 10.19
C PHE A 150 10.68 -12.02 10.58
N ARG A 151 11.22 -12.34 11.75
CA ARG A 151 11.22 -13.72 12.26
C ARG A 151 9.80 -14.25 12.44
N GLY A 152 8.91 -13.47 13.09
CA GLY A 152 7.50 -13.86 13.27
C GLY A 152 6.78 -14.03 11.94
N TYR A 153 7.00 -13.12 11.00
CA TYR A 153 6.46 -13.20 9.65
C TYR A 153 6.92 -14.48 8.92
N SER A 154 8.22 -14.77 8.92
CA SER A 154 8.79 -15.98 8.29
C SER A 154 8.19 -17.26 8.86
N LEU A 155 8.09 -17.38 10.18
CA LEU A 155 7.45 -18.54 10.84
C LEU A 155 5.98 -18.69 10.43
N SER A 156 5.25 -17.59 10.33
CA SER A 156 3.87 -17.58 9.85
C SER A 156 3.75 -18.07 8.41
N GLN A 157 4.64 -17.62 7.51
CA GLN A 157 4.63 -18.08 6.11
C GLN A 157 4.99 -19.56 5.99
N MET A 158 5.99 -20.04 6.72
CA MET A 158 6.35 -21.46 6.76
C MET A 158 5.18 -22.33 7.25
N SER A 159 4.45 -21.88 8.28
CA SER A 159 3.26 -22.58 8.77
C SER A 159 2.15 -22.69 7.71
N LYS A 160 1.96 -21.65 6.88
CA LYS A 160 0.99 -21.67 5.77
C LYS A 160 1.39 -22.69 4.69
N ILE A 161 2.67 -22.72 4.31
CA ILE A 161 3.20 -23.67 3.32
C ILE A 161 2.98 -25.11 3.80
N ASN A 162 3.34 -25.41 5.05
CA ASN A 162 3.17 -26.75 5.62
C ASN A 162 1.69 -27.19 5.71
N LYS A 163 0.78 -26.26 5.97
CA LYS A 163 -0.68 -26.56 5.96
C LYS A 163 -1.24 -26.76 4.55
N GLY A 164 -0.70 -26.06 3.55
CA GLY A 164 -1.09 -26.20 2.14
C GLY A 164 -0.58 -27.52 1.52
N SER A 165 0.56 -28.04 1.97
CA SER A 165 1.14 -29.29 1.50
C SER A 165 0.41 -30.56 2.00
N ASN A 166 -0.46 -30.41 3.01
CA ASN A 166 -1.25 -31.52 3.59
C ASN A 166 -2.69 -31.59 3.05
N ARG A 167 -2.97 -30.93 1.95
CA ARG A 167 -4.20 -31.03 1.16
C ARG A 167 -3.88 -31.52 -0.24
#